data_5ad26b207cfd23d9979a62e774a36479
#
_entry.id   5ad26b207cfd23d9979a62e774a36479
#
_cell.length_a   1.000
_cell.length_b   1.000
_cell.length_c   1.000
_cell.angle_alpha   90.00
_cell.angle_beta   90.00
_cell.angle_gamma   90.00
#
_symmetry.space_group_name_H-M   'P 1'
#
loop_
_entity.id
_entity.type
_entity.pdbx_description
1 polymer ?
#
loop_
_entity_poly.entity_id
_entity_poly.type
_entity_poly.pdbx_seq_one_letter_code
_entity_poly.pdbx_strand_id
1 'polypeptide(L)'
;MNDQVRPIAVDQAAIRRLADQVLGQVPALLDAAGKYLTEVQQQKLDSHVLAMARRSLTGECLPDFDKSLFDEISDTTRRLSAAVVALFGNLPEEEALLLSIHFEMAKNKA
;
A
#
# COMPACT_ATOMS: atom_id res chain seq x y z
N MET A 1 19.95 -28.59 8.08
CA MET A 1 19.48 -28.25 8.09
C MET A 1 18.78 -27.66 8.08
N ASN A 2 18.85 -27.33 8.02
CA ASN A 2 18.09 -26.75 8.04
C ASN A 2 17.56 -25.92 7.89
N ASP A 3 17.74 -25.66 7.96
CA ASP A 3 17.19 -24.93 7.80
C ASP A 3 16.46 -24.45 7.34
N GLN A 4 16.24 -24.47 7.07
CA GLN A 4 15.58 -24.17 6.51
C GLN A 4 14.59 -23.87 6.53
N VAL A 5 14.90 -24.26 6.91
CA VAL A 5 13.79 -23.92 6.93
C VAL A 5 13.04 -23.06 7.51
N ARG A 6 12.73 -22.56 7.40
CA ARG A 6 11.89 -21.47 7.72
C ARG A 6 10.97 -21.15 6.63
N PRO A 7 10.06 -22.00 6.34
CA PRO A 7 9.20 -21.85 5.16
C PRO A 7 8.41 -20.57 5.18
N ILE A 8 8.11 -20.06 6.38
CA ILE A 8 7.35 -18.81 6.49
C ILE A 8 8.27 -17.63 6.69
N ALA A 9 9.55 -17.88 6.78
CA ALA A 9 10.50 -16.80 6.95
C ALA A 9 10.62 -16.09 5.62
N VAL A 10 10.16 -14.87 5.58
CA VAL A 10 10.25 -14.04 4.39
C VAL A 10 11.49 -13.19 4.51
N ASP A 11 12.29 -13.22 3.48
CA ASP A 11 13.48 -12.42 3.40
C ASP A 11 13.11 -10.94 3.46
N GLN A 12 13.69 -10.22 4.41
CA GLN A 12 13.46 -8.78 4.53
C GLN A 12 13.83 -8.03 3.25
N ALA A 13 14.86 -8.51 2.55
CA ALA A 13 15.24 -7.92 1.28
C ALA A 13 14.16 -8.11 0.22
N ALA A 14 13.46 -9.25 0.24
CA ALA A 14 12.36 -9.48 -0.70
C ALA A 14 11.19 -8.57 -0.42
N ILE A 15 10.88 -8.34 0.86
CA ILE A 15 9.83 -7.41 1.25
C ILE A 15 10.19 -6.00 0.77
N ARG A 16 11.43 -5.58 1.00
CA ARG A 16 11.89 -4.26 0.60
C ARG A 16 11.83 -4.09 -0.92
N ARG A 17 12.25 -5.11 -1.67
CA ARG A 17 12.21 -5.05 -3.14
C ARG A 17 10.78 -4.90 -3.65
N LEU A 18 9.84 -5.66 -3.10
CA LEU A 18 8.45 -5.56 -3.53
C LEU A 18 7.89 -4.19 -3.19
N ALA A 19 8.15 -3.70 -1.98
CA ALA A 19 7.71 -2.37 -1.58
C ALA A 19 8.28 -1.29 -2.51
N ASP A 20 9.56 -1.38 -2.83
CA ASP A 20 10.21 -0.40 -3.72
C ASP A 20 9.65 -0.45 -5.13
N GLN A 21 9.32 -1.64 -5.63
CA GLN A 21 8.69 -1.76 -6.94
C GLN A 21 7.34 -1.07 -6.98
N VAL A 22 6.53 -1.27 -5.94
CA VAL A 22 5.22 -0.63 -5.85
C VAL A 22 5.38 0.87 -5.68
N LEU A 23 6.24 1.29 -4.76
CA LEU A 23 6.47 2.71 -4.51
C LEU A 23 7.01 3.44 -5.73
N GLY A 24 7.76 2.74 -6.58
CA GLY A 24 8.25 3.31 -7.83
C GLY A 24 7.16 3.68 -8.81
N GLN A 25 5.97 3.06 -8.71
CA GLN A 25 4.84 3.35 -9.57
C GLN A 25 3.95 4.47 -9.02
N VAL A 26 4.05 4.74 -7.72
CA VAL A 26 3.14 5.66 -7.04
C VAL A 26 3.24 7.09 -7.58
N PRO A 27 4.45 7.65 -7.84
CA PRO A 27 4.51 9.03 -8.36
C PRO A 27 3.74 9.23 -9.66
N ALA A 28 3.79 8.28 -10.58
CA ALA A 28 3.04 8.39 -11.84
C ALA A 28 1.54 8.34 -11.59
N LEU A 29 1.10 7.49 -10.67
CA LEU A 29 -0.31 7.40 -10.32
C LEU A 29 -0.80 8.68 -9.65
N LEU A 30 0.00 9.25 -8.76
CA LEU A 30 -0.32 10.52 -8.12
C LEU A 30 -0.40 11.64 -9.13
N ASP A 31 0.58 11.72 -10.04
CA ASP A 31 0.57 12.71 -11.10
C ASP A 31 -0.69 12.64 -11.94
N ALA A 32 -1.08 11.44 -12.34
CA ALA A 32 -2.28 11.24 -13.14
C ALA A 32 -3.53 11.69 -12.38
N ALA A 33 -3.52 11.62 -11.07
CA ALA A 33 -4.64 12.06 -10.22
C ALA A 33 -4.54 13.54 -9.85
N GLY A 34 -3.48 14.25 -10.26
CA GLY A 34 -3.28 15.65 -9.94
C GLY A 34 -2.94 15.89 -8.48
N LYS A 35 -2.23 14.97 -7.87
CA LYS A 35 -1.91 15.04 -6.43
C LYS A 35 -0.43 14.84 -6.17
N TYR A 36 -0.01 15.26 -4.97
CA TYR A 36 1.34 15.00 -4.49
C TYR A 36 1.33 14.78 -2.98
N LEU A 37 2.36 14.12 -2.48
CA LEU A 37 2.54 13.89 -1.05
C LEU A 37 3.65 14.78 -0.53
N THR A 38 3.48 15.29 0.69
CA THR A 38 4.56 15.95 1.41
C THR A 38 5.56 14.90 1.84
N GLU A 39 6.74 15.35 2.28
CA GLU A 39 7.78 14.43 2.74
C GLU A 39 7.30 13.54 3.88
N VAL A 40 6.60 14.12 4.85
CA VAL A 40 6.07 13.36 5.98
C VAL A 40 5.03 12.34 5.51
N GLN A 41 4.13 12.76 4.61
CA GLN A 41 3.13 11.86 4.06
C GLN A 41 3.77 10.72 3.28
N GLN A 42 4.85 11.01 2.54
CA GLN A 42 5.57 9.99 1.80
C GLN A 42 6.19 8.96 2.74
N GLN A 43 6.76 9.41 3.86
CA GLN A 43 7.34 8.50 4.84
C GLN A 43 6.29 7.56 5.43
N LYS A 44 5.11 8.09 5.71
CA LYS A 44 4.01 7.28 6.24
C LYS A 44 3.52 6.28 5.21
N LEU A 45 3.43 6.69 3.96
CA LEU A 45 3.05 5.79 2.88
C LEU A 45 4.08 4.68 2.71
N ASP A 46 5.38 5.03 2.74
CA ASP A 46 6.45 4.05 2.61
C ASP A 46 6.31 2.95 3.67
N SER A 47 6.05 3.33 4.91
CA SER A 47 5.87 2.37 5.99
C SER A 47 4.65 1.48 5.77
N HIS A 48 3.56 2.07 5.28
CA HIS A 48 2.33 1.31 5.03
C HIS A 48 2.53 0.33 3.87
N VAL A 49 3.17 0.77 2.79
CA VAL A 49 3.43 -0.09 1.64
C VAL A 49 4.37 -1.24 2.01
N LEU A 50 5.34 -0.96 2.88
CA LEU A 50 6.22 -2.01 3.37
C LEU A 50 5.42 -3.09 4.13
N ALA A 51 4.46 -2.69 4.96
CA ALA A 51 3.59 -3.63 5.65
C ALA A 51 2.72 -4.42 4.67
N MET A 52 2.23 -3.76 3.61
CA MET A 52 1.46 -4.44 2.56
C MET A 52 2.32 -5.48 1.84
N ALA A 53 3.57 -5.12 1.53
CA ALA A 53 4.49 -6.04 0.87
C ALA A 53 4.72 -7.28 1.75
N ARG A 54 4.85 -7.07 3.06
CA ARG A 54 5.00 -8.18 3.99
C ARG A 54 3.78 -9.10 3.95
N ARG A 55 2.57 -8.53 4.01
CA ARG A 55 1.34 -9.33 3.94
C ARG A 55 1.22 -10.07 2.61
N SER A 56 1.63 -9.41 1.52
CA SER A 56 1.60 -10.03 0.20
C SER A 56 2.49 -11.28 0.13
N LEU A 57 3.65 -11.22 0.76
CA LEU A 57 4.61 -12.32 0.69
C LEU A 57 4.39 -13.38 1.76
N THR A 58 3.81 -13.03 2.90
CA THR A 58 3.60 -13.98 3.99
C THR A 58 2.20 -14.58 3.99
N GLY A 59 1.25 -13.94 3.32
CA GLY A 59 -0.14 -14.36 3.37
C GLY A 59 -0.88 -13.95 4.63
N GLU A 60 -0.29 -13.10 5.46
CA GLU A 60 -0.97 -12.60 6.66
C GLU A 60 -2.22 -11.83 6.27
N CYS A 61 -3.28 -12.02 7.05
CA CYS A 61 -4.55 -11.34 6.80
C CYS A 61 -4.61 -10.02 7.55
N LEU A 62 -5.40 -9.09 7.01
CA LEU A 62 -5.74 -7.87 7.74
C LEU A 62 -6.68 -8.22 8.89
N PRO A 63 -6.54 -7.55 10.04
CA PRO A 63 -7.56 -7.66 11.08
C PRO A 63 -8.87 -7.02 10.61
N ASP A 64 -9.96 -7.42 11.21
CA ASP A 64 -11.26 -6.81 10.92
C ASP A 64 -11.26 -5.34 11.33
N PHE A 65 -11.92 -4.52 10.55
CA PHE A 65 -12.07 -3.10 10.87
C PHE A 65 -13.42 -2.63 10.33
N ASP A 66 -13.86 -1.49 10.85
CA ASP A 66 -15.15 -0.92 10.49
C ASP A 66 -15.03 -0.18 9.15
N LYS A 67 -15.57 -0.78 8.10
CA LYS A 67 -15.46 -0.23 6.75
C LYS A 67 -16.22 1.07 6.58
N SER A 68 -17.21 1.34 7.42
CA SER A 68 -17.96 2.59 7.34
C SER A 68 -17.11 3.82 7.65
N LEU A 69 -15.97 3.63 8.31
CA LEU A 69 -15.04 4.72 8.56
C LEU A 69 -14.49 5.33 7.26
N PHE A 70 -14.64 4.62 6.15
CA PHE A 70 -14.07 5.03 4.86
C PHE A 70 -15.12 5.52 3.87
N ASP A 71 -16.38 5.72 4.34
CA ASP A 71 -17.48 6.10 3.47
C ASP A 71 -17.27 7.48 2.83
N GLU A 72 -16.52 8.36 3.51
CA GLU A 72 -16.28 9.73 3.04
C GLU A 72 -15.08 9.87 2.10
N ILE A 73 -14.38 8.77 1.84
CA ILE A 73 -13.21 8.80 0.96
C ILE A 73 -13.65 9.10 -0.47
N SER A 74 -12.96 10.02 -1.13
CA SER A 74 -13.31 10.45 -2.48
C SER A 74 -13.11 9.32 -3.50
N ASP A 75 -13.83 9.40 -4.61
CA ASP A 75 -13.69 8.42 -5.70
C ASP A 75 -12.28 8.42 -6.27
N THR A 76 -11.67 9.59 -6.42
CA THR A 76 -10.30 9.70 -6.92
C THR A 76 -9.35 8.91 -6.04
N THR A 77 -9.48 9.08 -4.73
CA THR A 77 -8.64 8.38 -3.77
C THR A 77 -8.91 6.87 -3.80
N ARG A 78 -10.17 6.47 -3.94
CA ARG A 78 -10.52 5.04 -4.02
C ARG A 78 -9.89 4.38 -5.24
N ARG A 79 -9.95 5.04 -6.39
CA ARG A 79 -9.35 4.51 -7.62
C ARG A 79 -7.84 4.44 -7.53
N LEU A 80 -7.23 5.48 -6.96
CA LEU A 80 -5.79 5.53 -6.77
C LEU A 80 -5.32 4.39 -5.86
N SER A 81 -6.03 4.19 -4.75
CA SER A 81 -5.70 3.14 -3.79
C SER A 81 -5.88 1.75 -4.40
N ALA A 82 -6.96 1.55 -5.15
CA ALA A 82 -7.20 0.28 -5.82
C ALA A 82 -6.11 -0.03 -6.85
N ALA A 83 -5.64 1.00 -7.56
CA ALA A 83 -4.57 0.82 -8.54
C ALA A 83 -3.28 0.36 -7.86
N VAL A 84 -2.97 0.92 -6.70
CA VAL A 84 -1.77 0.52 -5.94
C VAL A 84 -1.90 -0.90 -5.42
N VAL A 85 -3.06 -1.25 -4.88
CA VAL A 85 -3.29 -2.62 -4.38
C VAL A 85 -3.14 -3.63 -5.52
N ALA A 86 -3.62 -3.28 -6.71
CA ALA A 86 -3.53 -4.15 -7.87
C ALA A 86 -2.08 -4.44 -8.26
N LEU A 87 -1.14 -3.55 -7.94
CA LEU A 87 0.27 -3.77 -8.25
C LEU A 87 0.86 -4.96 -7.48
N PHE A 88 0.28 -5.31 -6.33
CA PHE A 88 0.70 -6.48 -5.58
C PHE A 88 0.18 -7.79 -6.20
N GLY A 89 -1.02 -7.76 -6.73
CA GLY A 89 -1.60 -8.89 -7.45
C GLY A 89 -2.30 -9.93 -6.57
N ASN A 90 -2.07 -9.93 -5.28
CA ASN A 90 -2.62 -10.97 -4.40
C ASN A 90 -3.15 -10.45 -3.07
N LEU A 91 -3.35 -9.15 -2.94
CA LEU A 91 -3.91 -8.56 -1.72
C LEU A 91 -5.42 -8.36 -1.90
N PRO A 92 -6.19 -8.49 -0.81
CA PRO A 92 -7.64 -8.29 -0.89
C PRO A 92 -7.98 -6.80 -1.08
N GLU A 93 -9.18 -6.58 -1.56
CA GLU A 93 -9.72 -5.25 -1.82
C GLU A 93 -9.69 -4.34 -0.60
N GLU A 94 -9.90 -4.93 0.58
CA GLU A 94 -9.91 -4.19 1.84
C GLU A 94 -8.60 -3.44 2.10
N GLU A 95 -7.51 -3.90 1.53
CA GLU A 95 -6.23 -3.20 1.64
C GLU A 95 -6.33 -1.78 1.08
N ALA A 96 -7.16 -1.60 0.04
CA ALA A 96 -7.33 -0.29 -0.56
C ALA A 96 -7.98 0.71 0.39
N LEU A 97 -8.86 0.24 1.28
CA LEU A 97 -9.49 1.13 2.24
C LEU A 97 -8.47 1.70 3.21
N LEU A 98 -7.63 0.86 3.76
CA LEU A 98 -6.59 1.33 4.70
C LEU A 98 -5.58 2.21 3.98
N LEU A 99 -5.22 1.87 2.76
CA LEU A 99 -4.29 2.66 1.97
C LEU A 99 -4.88 4.03 1.64
N SER A 100 -6.19 4.12 1.44
CA SER A 100 -6.84 5.34 1.03
C SER A 100 -6.66 6.49 2.02
N ILE A 101 -6.47 6.19 3.30
CA ILE A 101 -6.21 7.23 4.29
C ILE A 101 -4.98 8.05 3.89
N HIS A 102 -3.93 7.39 3.42
CA HIS A 102 -2.70 8.06 3.03
C HIS A 102 -2.89 8.95 1.80
N PHE A 103 -3.70 8.50 0.84
CA PHE A 103 -3.93 9.26 -0.39
C PHE A 103 -4.98 10.35 -0.21
N GLU A 104 -5.93 10.16 0.70
CA GLU A 104 -6.92 11.22 0.96
C GLU A 104 -6.25 12.45 1.56
N MET A 105 -5.13 12.26 2.26
CA MET A 105 -4.35 13.35 2.84
C MET A 105 -3.46 14.05 1.80
N ALA A 106 -3.32 13.46 0.61
CA ALA A 106 -2.47 14.03 -0.44
C ALA A 106 -2.97 15.41 -0.87
N LYS A 107 -2.03 16.26 -1.25
CA LYS A 107 -2.35 17.62 -1.66
C LYS A 107 -2.61 17.67 -3.15
N ASN A 108 -3.46 18.61 -3.55
CA ASN A 108 -3.73 18.85 -4.96
C ASN A 108 -2.60 19.66 -5.58
N LYS A 109 -2.23 19.32 -6.79
CA LYS A 109 -1.29 20.15 -7.56
C LYS A 109 -2.00 21.42 -8.02
N ALA A 110 -1.28 22.51 -7.95
CA ALA A 110 -1.81 23.80 -8.37
C ALA A 110 -1.88 23.87 -9.89
#